data_2a54ee29aa61cded3bf426776a640781
#
_entry.id   2a54ee29aa61cded3bf426776a640781
#
_cell.length_a   1.000
_cell.length_b   1.000
_cell.length_c   1.000
_cell.angle_alpha   90.00
_cell.angle_beta   90.00
_cell.angle_gamma   90.00
#
_symmetry.space_group_name_H-M   'P 1'
#
loop_
_entity.id
_entity.type
_entity.pdbx_description
1 polymer ?
#
loop_
_entity_poly.entity_id
_entity_poly.type
_entity_poly.pdbx_seq_one_letter_code
_entity_poly.pdbx_strand_id
1 'polypeptide(L)'
;KDEVTYQVPFGPLGNLADSILGGWLVKSRISRMFKARELRLQRDMKEHAKFSQLKRKKILVAGSSGLIGTQLVAFLDTGGHDVWRLVRRTAKEGLKELTWDPEQGLINPSEIEGFDIVIHLGGENIGDKRWSKKRKEAIVGSRRDSTILLSDTISSLSKKPEAFLVASAIGFYGNRGDEVLTEDSAQGEGFLTDTVIEWESYAESAREAGIRVINTRNGIVLSAAGGALERMLLPWKLGGGGPLAGGKQWMSWISLDDEIYAIHHLIMNGECEGVYNLTAPEPVRQKVFSKTLGRVLRRPAFAPIPGFSMKILFGELAGPLLIEGQRVLPSRLQQSNYEFLHKDLESALRDSLGTVSYTHLRAHETSQH
;
A
#
# COMPACT_ATOMS: atom_id res chain seq x y z
N LYS A 1 20.00 -7.30 -24.36
CA LYS A 1 19.11 -8.36 -24.89
C LYS A 1 18.98 -9.38 -23.80
N ASP A 2 17.82 -9.42 -23.11
CA ASP A 2 17.58 -10.39 -22.04
C ASP A 2 17.25 -11.74 -22.68
N GLU A 3 18.01 -12.78 -22.37
CA GLU A 3 17.73 -14.13 -22.79
C GLU A 3 17.05 -14.87 -21.64
N VAL A 4 15.82 -15.32 -21.86
CA VAL A 4 15.02 -15.99 -20.82
C VAL A 4 14.92 -17.48 -21.14
N THR A 5 15.59 -18.28 -20.32
CA THR A 5 15.45 -19.73 -20.34
C THR A 5 14.31 -20.12 -19.38
N TYR A 6 13.33 -20.89 -19.86
CA TYR A 6 12.23 -21.37 -19.02
C TYR A 6 12.06 -22.88 -19.13
N GLN A 7 11.55 -23.47 -18.06
CA GLN A 7 11.20 -24.89 -18.03
C GLN A 7 9.70 -25.01 -17.72
N VAL A 8 9.01 -25.81 -18.52
CA VAL A 8 7.58 -26.05 -18.33
C VAL A 8 7.36 -27.01 -17.16
N PRO A 9 6.48 -26.70 -16.19
CA PRO A 9 6.16 -27.64 -15.11
C PRO A 9 5.52 -28.92 -15.66
N PHE A 10 5.61 -30.01 -14.91
CA PHE A 10 5.15 -31.36 -15.24
C PHE A 10 6.04 -32.19 -16.17
N GLY A 11 7.33 -31.86 -16.30
CA GLY A 11 8.33 -32.69 -16.98
C GLY A 11 7.96 -33.09 -18.42
N PRO A 12 8.05 -34.38 -18.81
CA PRO A 12 7.78 -34.80 -20.18
C PRO A 12 6.38 -34.48 -20.70
N LEU A 13 5.35 -34.54 -19.83
CA LEU A 13 3.97 -34.19 -20.18
C LEU A 13 3.81 -32.70 -20.43
N GLY A 14 4.48 -31.86 -19.64
CA GLY A 14 4.52 -30.41 -19.84
C GLY A 14 5.22 -30.05 -21.15
N ASN A 15 6.34 -30.68 -21.47
CA ASN A 15 7.06 -30.47 -22.71
C ASN A 15 6.27 -30.91 -23.95
N LEU A 16 5.53 -32.01 -23.86
CA LEU A 16 4.65 -32.47 -24.93
C LEU A 16 3.49 -31.49 -25.17
N ALA A 17 2.85 -31.01 -24.09
CA ALA A 17 1.79 -30.01 -24.18
C ALA A 17 2.29 -28.68 -24.77
N ASP A 18 3.48 -28.23 -24.39
CA ASP A 18 4.10 -27.02 -24.94
C ASP A 18 4.47 -27.18 -26.40
N SER A 19 4.96 -28.36 -26.80
CA SER A 19 5.25 -28.71 -28.20
C SER A 19 3.97 -28.73 -29.06
N ILE A 20 2.88 -29.32 -28.58
CA ILE A 20 1.59 -29.40 -29.28
C ILE A 20 0.97 -28.01 -29.47
N LEU A 21 1.10 -27.14 -28.47
CA LEU A 21 0.57 -25.77 -28.50
C LEU A 21 1.57 -24.76 -29.08
N GLY A 22 2.68 -25.22 -29.67
CA GLY A 22 3.73 -24.40 -30.30
C GLY A 22 4.38 -23.40 -29.35
N GLY A 23 4.40 -23.68 -28.06
CA GLY A 23 4.92 -22.76 -27.01
C GLY A 23 4.09 -21.47 -26.87
N TRP A 24 2.95 -21.36 -27.55
CA TRP A 24 2.16 -20.14 -27.62
C TRP A 24 1.68 -19.67 -26.25
N LEU A 25 1.20 -20.60 -25.39
CA LEU A 25 0.72 -20.26 -24.04
C LEU A 25 1.82 -19.70 -23.16
N VAL A 26 3.01 -20.30 -23.18
CA VAL A 26 4.15 -19.86 -22.38
C VAL A 26 4.69 -18.55 -22.95
N LYS A 27 4.90 -18.45 -24.26
CA LYS A 27 5.35 -17.21 -24.92
C LYS A 27 4.40 -16.05 -24.68
N SER A 28 3.08 -16.29 -24.74
CA SER A 28 2.09 -15.23 -24.47
C SER A 28 2.08 -14.75 -23.02
N ARG A 29 2.34 -15.63 -22.06
CA ARG A 29 2.47 -15.28 -20.64
C ARG A 29 3.78 -14.49 -20.38
N ILE A 30 4.88 -14.96 -20.92
CA ILE A 30 6.19 -14.31 -20.81
C ILE A 30 6.14 -12.92 -21.47
N SER A 31 5.61 -12.82 -22.67
CA SER A 31 5.48 -11.53 -23.39
C SER A 31 4.62 -10.54 -22.59
N ARG A 32 3.51 -10.99 -21.98
CA ARG A 32 2.69 -10.13 -21.11
C ARG A 32 3.44 -9.67 -19.87
N MET A 33 4.22 -10.54 -19.26
CA MET A 33 5.03 -10.21 -18.09
C MET A 33 6.09 -9.15 -18.41
N PHE A 34 6.82 -9.31 -19.52
CA PHE A 34 7.81 -8.33 -19.95
C PHE A 34 7.18 -6.98 -20.31
N LYS A 35 6.06 -7.00 -21.00
CA LYS A 35 5.34 -5.77 -21.35
C LYS A 35 4.80 -5.05 -20.10
N ALA A 36 4.27 -5.79 -19.13
CA ALA A 36 3.84 -5.20 -17.85
C ALA A 36 5.03 -4.58 -17.09
N ARG A 37 6.19 -5.25 -17.08
CA ARG A 37 7.42 -4.73 -16.48
C ARG A 37 7.91 -3.46 -17.19
N GLU A 38 7.91 -3.45 -18.51
CA GLU A 38 8.30 -2.28 -19.32
C GLU A 38 7.39 -1.08 -19.02
N LEU A 39 6.08 -1.28 -19.03
CA LEU A 39 5.12 -0.22 -18.74
C LEU A 39 5.29 0.31 -17.30
N ARG A 40 5.54 -0.58 -16.34
CA ARG A 40 5.81 -0.15 -14.97
C ARG A 40 7.07 0.69 -14.89
N LEU A 41 8.16 0.24 -15.52
CA LEU A 41 9.41 1.00 -15.56
C LEU A 41 9.24 2.39 -16.20
N GLN A 42 8.48 2.48 -17.31
CA GLN A 42 8.17 3.77 -17.94
C GLN A 42 7.38 4.69 -17.02
N ARG A 43 6.40 4.16 -16.26
CA ARG A 43 5.64 4.91 -15.24
C ARG A 43 6.54 5.38 -14.10
N ASP A 44 7.37 4.48 -13.56
CA ASP A 44 8.32 4.81 -12.50
C ASP A 44 9.27 5.94 -12.93
N MET A 45 9.80 5.85 -14.15
CA MET A 45 10.67 6.91 -14.71
C MET A 45 9.93 8.25 -14.87
N LYS A 46 8.67 8.21 -15.32
CA LYS A 46 7.83 9.42 -15.43
C LYS A 46 7.60 10.05 -14.06
N GLU A 47 7.31 9.25 -13.02
CA GLU A 47 7.11 9.75 -11.67
C GLU A 47 8.39 10.36 -11.08
N HIS A 48 9.55 9.73 -11.30
CA HIS A 48 10.84 10.30 -10.89
C HIS A 48 11.19 11.59 -11.65
N ALA A 49 10.80 11.70 -12.92
CA ALA A 49 11.05 12.88 -13.72
C ALA A 49 10.34 14.14 -13.19
N LYS A 50 9.20 14.00 -12.49
CA LYS A 50 8.50 15.14 -11.86
C LYS A 50 9.37 15.87 -10.85
N PHE A 51 10.32 15.18 -10.22
CA PHE A 51 11.23 15.72 -9.22
C PHE A 51 12.70 15.70 -9.65
N SER A 52 12.98 15.63 -10.96
CA SER A 52 14.34 15.53 -11.49
C SER A 52 15.24 16.73 -11.17
N GLN A 53 14.65 17.89 -10.88
CA GLN A 53 15.36 19.11 -10.49
C GLN A 53 15.79 19.08 -8.99
N LEU A 54 15.21 18.20 -8.18
CA LEU A 54 15.55 18.09 -6.77
C LEU A 54 16.75 17.16 -6.57
N LYS A 55 17.55 17.46 -5.55
CA LYS A 55 18.64 16.60 -5.13
C LYS A 55 18.12 15.24 -4.68
N ARG A 56 18.83 14.17 -5.04
CA ARG A 56 18.59 12.83 -4.51
C ARG A 56 18.75 12.82 -3.00
N LYS A 57 17.86 12.10 -2.31
CA LYS A 57 17.76 12.07 -0.86
C LYS A 57 18.34 10.77 -0.30
N LYS A 58 18.90 10.86 0.91
CA LYS A 58 19.23 9.69 1.73
C LYS A 58 18.01 9.36 2.58
N ILE A 59 17.42 8.19 2.36
CA ILE A 59 16.09 7.83 2.89
C ILE A 59 16.20 6.58 3.76
N LEU A 60 15.67 6.64 4.99
CA LEU A 60 15.57 5.50 5.89
C LEU A 60 14.13 4.98 5.90
N VAL A 61 13.95 3.67 5.69
CA VAL A 61 12.63 3.03 5.62
C VAL A 61 12.50 1.95 6.68
N ALA A 62 11.66 2.18 7.68
CA ALA A 62 11.18 1.16 8.61
C ALA A 62 9.91 0.50 8.05
N GLY A 63 9.77 -0.83 8.23
CA GLY A 63 8.69 -1.63 7.61
C GLY A 63 8.98 -1.98 6.14
N SER A 64 10.22 -1.93 5.72
CA SER A 64 10.71 -2.19 4.36
C SER A 64 10.44 -3.61 3.83
N SER A 65 10.10 -4.57 4.67
CA SER A 65 9.74 -5.95 4.29
C SER A 65 8.24 -6.18 4.06
N GLY A 66 7.41 -5.19 4.36
CA GLY A 66 5.96 -5.24 4.13
C GLY A 66 5.59 -5.06 2.66
N LEU A 67 4.29 -5.18 2.36
CA LEU A 67 3.74 -5.05 1.00
C LEU A 67 4.13 -3.72 0.34
N ILE A 68 3.86 -2.61 1.01
CA ILE A 68 4.19 -1.27 0.51
C ILE A 68 5.71 -1.06 0.56
N GLY A 69 6.34 -1.36 1.70
CA GLY A 69 7.76 -1.07 1.94
C GLY A 69 8.70 -1.74 0.94
N THR A 70 8.44 -3.00 0.56
CA THR A 70 9.26 -3.71 -0.42
C THR A 70 9.25 -3.02 -1.79
N GLN A 71 8.08 -2.60 -2.24
CA GLN A 71 7.93 -1.93 -3.54
C GLN A 71 8.42 -0.48 -3.49
N LEU A 72 8.17 0.22 -2.38
CA LEU A 72 8.64 1.59 -2.18
C LEU A 72 10.17 1.67 -2.19
N VAL A 73 10.85 0.76 -1.47
CA VAL A 73 12.32 0.71 -1.46
C VAL A 73 12.86 0.49 -2.87
N ALA A 74 12.30 -0.47 -3.62
CA ALA A 74 12.73 -0.74 -4.99
C ALA A 74 12.50 0.46 -5.92
N PHE A 75 11.35 1.13 -5.80
CA PHE A 75 11.01 2.33 -6.57
C PHE A 75 11.98 3.48 -6.25
N LEU A 76 12.20 3.81 -4.98
CA LEU A 76 13.08 4.90 -4.57
C LEU A 76 14.55 4.64 -4.97
N ASP A 77 15.04 3.40 -4.84
CA ASP A 77 16.38 3.01 -5.25
C ASP A 77 16.55 3.14 -6.78
N THR A 78 15.57 2.68 -7.55
CA THR A 78 15.54 2.85 -9.02
C THR A 78 15.56 4.32 -9.42
N GLY A 79 14.95 5.21 -8.63
CA GLY A 79 14.99 6.65 -8.78
C GLY A 79 16.33 7.30 -8.45
N GLY A 80 17.30 6.52 -7.97
CA GLY A 80 18.65 7.00 -7.63
C GLY A 80 18.76 7.63 -6.25
N HIS A 81 17.78 7.44 -5.35
CA HIS A 81 17.91 7.83 -3.95
C HIS A 81 18.84 6.86 -3.20
N ASP A 82 19.48 7.32 -2.13
CA ASP A 82 20.27 6.47 -1.23
C ASP A 82 19.35 5.87 -0.16
N VAL A 83 18.80 4.68 -0.44
CA VAL A 83 17.76 4.05 0.37
C VAL A 83 18.31 3.02 1.34
N TRP A 84 18.05 3.21 2.63
CA TRP A 84 18.43 2.34 3.72
C TRP A 84 17.20 1.72 4.38
N ARG A 85 17.36 0.51 4.89
CA ARG A 85 16.29 -0.24 5.56
C ARG A 85 16.57 -0.34 7.05
N LEU A 86 15.59 0.01 7.86
CA LEU A 86 15.63 -0.21 9.30
C LEU A 86 15.00 -1.57 9.61
N VAL A 87 15.79 -2.51 10.12
CA VAL A 87 15.41 -3.92 10.28
C VAL A 87 15.49 -4.37 11.74
N ARG A 88 14.54 -5.22 12.18
CA ARG A 88 14.49 -5.75 13.56
C ARG A 88 15.45 -6.92 13.81
N ARG A 89 15.99 -7.51 12.77
CA ARG A 89 17.07 -8.50 12.83
C ARG A 89 18.43 -7.81 12.73
N THR A 90 19.50 -8.54 12.99
CA THR A 90 20.86 -8.04 12.70
C THR A 90 20.96 -7.62 11.23
N ALA A 91 21.49 -6.45 10.99
CA ALA A 91 21.77 -5.93 9.65
C ALA A 91 22.80 -6.84 8.96
N LYS A 92 22.59 -7.08 7.67
CA LYS A 92 23.51 -7.90 6.87
C LYS A 92 24.65 -7.04 6.36
N GLU A 93 25.87 -7.54 6.49
CA GLU A 93 27.05 -6.90 5.95
C GLU A 93 26.95 -6.71 4.43
N GLY A 94 27.36 -5.56 3.95
CA GLY A 94 27.30 -5.20 2.53
C GLY A 94 25.92 -4.75 2.02
N LEU A 95 24.88 -4.77 2.87
CA LEU A 95 23.57 -4.23 2.54
C LEU A 95 23.34 -2.87 3.25
N LYS A 96 22.53 -2.01 2.65
CA LYS A 96 22.09 -0.74 3.24
C LYS A 96 21.01 -1.01 4.29
N GLU A 97 21.41 -1.52 5.44
CA GLU A 97 20.54 -1.91 6.54
C GLU A 97 21.08 -1.38 7.87
N LEU A 98 20.18 -0.94 8.75
CA LEU A 98 20.47 -0.58 10.14
C LEU A 98 19.59 -1.45 11.06
N THR A 99 20.16 -1.86 12.19
CA THR A 99 19.44 -2.67 13.19
C THR A 99 18.74 -1.78 14.21
N TRP A 100 17.53 -2.15 14.58
CA TRP A 100 16.80 -1.56 15.70
C TRP A 100 15.91 -2.59 16.40
N ASP A 101 15.55 -2.30 17.65
CA ASP A 101 14.58 -3.09 18.41
C ASP A 101 13.60 -2.15 19.13
N PRO A 102 12.41 -1.88 18.56
CA PRO A 102 11.44 -1.00 19.18
C PRO A 102 10.89 -1.52 20.51
N GLU A 103 10.83 -2.86 20.69
CA GLU A 103 10.29 -3.45 21.93
C GLU A 103 11.24 -3.23 23.11
N GLN A 104 12.55 -3.14 22.83
CA GLN A 104 13.57 -2.85 23.83
C GLN A 104 14.02 -1.39 23.85
N GLY A 105 13.45 -0.55 22.97
CA GLY A 105 13.84 0.85 22.84
C GLY A 105 15.26 1.04 22.29
N LEU A 106 15.76 0.10 21.49
CA LEU A 106 17.14 0.10 21.02
C LEU A 106 17.22 0.61 19.57
N ILE A 107 17.90 1.70 19.40
CA ILE A 107 18.30 2.28 18.12
C ILE A 107 19.58 3.10 18.33
N ASN A 108 20.46 3.11 17.33
CA ASN A 108 21.70 3.90 17.42
C ASN A 108 21.53 5.25 16.71
N PRO A 109 21.40 6.37 17.44
CA PRO A 109 21.19 7.68 16.82
C PRO A 109 22.30 8.10 15.86
N SER A 110 23.56 7.73 16.13
CA SER A 110 24.70 8.11 15.28
C SER A 110 24.65 7.48 13.88
N GLU A 111 23.98 6.31 13.73
CA GLU A 111 23.78 5.68 12.43
C GLU A 111 22.65 6.34 11.64
N ILE A 112 21.73 7.04 12.31
CA ILE A 112 20.61 7.75 11.69
C ILE A 112 20.95 9.21 11.37
N GLU A 113 22.01 9.72 11.92
CA GLU A 113 22.48 11.09 11.64
C GLU A 113 22.69 11.30 10.13
N GLY A 114 22.12 12.38 9.60
CA GLY A 114 22.32 12.77 8.20
C GLY A 114 21.43 12.08 7.16
N PHE A 115 20.38 11.34 7.58
CA PHE A 115 19.28 11.01 6.68
C PHE A 115 18.45 12.25 6.39
N ASP A 116 18.04 12.42 5.13
CA ASP A 116 17.19 13.54 4.71
C ASP A 116 15.71 13.24 5.01
N ILE A 117 15.29 11.98 4.89
CA ILE A 117 13.90 11.55 5.06
C ILE A 117 13.86 10.25 5.85
N VAL A 118 12.91 10.15 6.78
CA VAL A 118 12.60 8.92 7.50
C VAL A 118 11.15 8.51 7.17
N ILE A 119 10.95 7.24 6.79
CA ILE A 119 9.64 6.68 6.44
C ILE A 119 9.35 5.51 7.39
N HIS A 120 8.24 5.56 8.08
CA HIS A 120 7.80 4.51 8.99
C HIS A 120 6.48 3.87 8.52
N LEU A 121 6.60 2.66 7.93
CA LEU A 121 5.48 1.84 7.46
C LEU A 121 5.25 0.62 8.36
N GLY A 122 5.95 0.55 9.49
CA GLY A 122 5.90 -0.60 10.38
C GLY A 122 4.64 -0.64 11.23
N GLY A 123 4.24 -1.84 11.60
CA GLY A 123 3.13 -2.09 12.50
C GLY A 123 2.64 -3.54 12.36
N GLU A 124 2.13 -4.09 13.44
CA GLU A 124 1.55 -5.44 13.44
C GLU A 124 0.32 -5.51 12.55
N ASN A 125 0.22 -6.54 11.69
CA ASN A 125 -0.87 -6.67 10.74
C ASN A 125 -2.22 -6.88 11.45
N ILE A 126 -3.20 -6.02 11.21
CA ILE A 126 -4.51 -6.04 11.87
C ILE A 126 -5.41 -7.18 11.41
N GLY A 127 -5.18 -7.71 10.21
CA GLY A 127 -6.06 -8.69 9.55
C GLY A 127 -5.58 -10.14 9.60
N ASP A 128 -4.43 -10.47 10.20
CA ASP A 128 -3.86 -11.83 10.14
C ASP A 128 -4.50 -12.82 11.10
N LYS A 129 -4.97 -12.35 12.26
CA LYS A 129 -5.54 -13.20 13.31
C LYS A 129 -6.78 -12.55 13.91
N ARG A 130 -7.67 -13.37 14.49
CA ARG A 130 -8.80 -12.87 15.28
C ARG A 130 -8.31 -11.96 16.42
N TRP A 131 -9.07 -10.91 16.69
CA TRP A 131 -8.75 -9.99 17.77
C TRP A 131 -9.07 -10.61 19.12
N SER A 132 -8.05 -10.84 19.91
CA SER A 132 -8.09 -11.07 21.34
C SER A 132 -7.53 -9.83 22.05
N LYS A 133 -7.70 -9.73 23.39
CA LYS A 133 -7.10 -8.65 24.16
C LYS A 133 -5.59 -8.54 23.89
N LYS A 134 -4.85 -9.66 23.97
CA LYS A 134 -3.40 -9.73 23.67
C LYS A 134 -3.10 -9.28 22.22
N ARG A 135 -3.96 -9.62 21.25
CA ARG A 135 -3.75 -9.21 19.85
C ARG A 135 -3.94 -7.71 19.66
N LYS A 136 -4.97 -7.13 20.30
CA LYS A 136 -5.20 -5.68 20.27
C LYS A 136 -4.03 -4.93 20.94
N GLU A 137 -3.55 -5.41 22.09
CA GLU A 137 -2.36 -4.86 22.75
C GLU A 137 -1.12 -4.89 21.85
N ALA A 138 -0.88 -5.99 21.13
CA ALA A 138 0.22 -6.10 20.17
C ALA A 138 0.07 -5.13 18.97
N ILE A 139 -1.17 -4.93 18.49
CA ILE A 139 -1.46 -3.99 17.41
C ILE A 139 -1.13 -2.55 17.83
N VAL A 140 -1.57 -2.14 19.02
CA VAL A 140 -1.29 -0.81 19.58
C VAL A 140 0.18 -0.66 19.94
N GLY A 141 0.72 -1.60 20.71
CA GLY A 141 2.09 -1.58 21.21
C GLY A 141 3.13 -1.49 20.09
N SER A 142 2.97 -2.29 19.01
CA SER A 142 3.91 -2.26 17.89
C SER A 142 4.00 -0.89 17.22
N ARG A 143 2.89 -0.15 17.15
CA ARG A 143 2.84 1.21 16.59
C ARG A 143 3.41 2.23 17.54
N ARG A 144 3.00 2.15 18.80
CA ARG A 144 3.47 3.04 19.86
C ARG A 144 4.99 2.99 19.99
N ASP A 145 5.51 1.79 20.28
CA ASP A 145 6.91 1.61 20.63
C ASP A 145 7.83 1.98 19.46
N SER A 146 7.46 1.62 18.24
CA SER A 146 8.25 1.93 17.05
C SER A 146 8.18 3.40 16.63
N THR A 147 7.00 4.03 16.72
CA THR A 147 6.84 5.43 16.28
C THR A 147 7.45 6.38 17.29
N ILE A 148 7.25 6.15 18.59
CA ILE A 148 7.87 6.97 19.65
C ILE A 148 9.39 6.88 19.56
N LEU A 149 9.94 5.65 19.47
CA LEU A 149 11.39 5.46 19.38
C LEU A 149 12.00 6.21 18.19
N LEU A 150 11.38 6.13 17.01
CA LEU A 150 11.86 6.86 15.84
C LEU A 150 11.71 8.38 16.01
N SER A 151 10.54 8.83 16.44
CA SER A 151 10.24 10.25 16.63
C SER A 151 11.21 10.91 17.61
N ASP A 152 11.44 10.31 18.77
CA ASP A 152 12.35 10.82 19.79
C ASP A 152 13.81 10.79 19.31
N THR A 153 14.20 9.71 18.63
CA THR A 153 15.57 9.60 18.09
C THR A 153 15.84 10.70 17.09
N ILE A 154 14.99 10.88 16.05
CA ILE A 154 15.24 11.89 15.02
C ILE A 154 15.12 13.32 15.54
N SER A 155 14.33 13.53 16.59
CA SER A 155 14.19 14.83 17.26
C SER A 155 15.46 15.24 17.99
N SER A 156 16.21 14.27 18.52
CA SER A 156 17.45 14.49 19.27
C SER A 156 18.69 14.69 18.39
N LEU A 157 18.62 14.42 17.08
CA LEU A 157 19.76 14.53 16.18
C LEU A 157 20.21 15.95 16.00
N SER A 158 21.52 16.15 15.83
CA SER A 158 22.10 17.46 15.49
C SER A 158 21.67 17.89 14.09
N LYS A 159 21.70 16.97 13.13
CA LYS A 159 21.17 17.15 11.78
C LYS A 159 19.89 16.36 11.62
N LYS A 160 18.78 17.02 11.89
CA LYS A 160 17.44 16.44 11.77
C LYS A 160 17.06 16.16 10.31
N PRO A 161 16.24 15.12 10.04
CA PRO A 161 15.67 14.92 8.72
C PRO A 161 14.70 16.04 8.33
N GLU A 162 14.57 16.29 7.04
CA GLU A 162 13.62 17.26 6.49
C GLU A 162 12.17 16.82 6.66
N ALA A 163 11.94 15.48 6.61
CA ALA A 163 10.60 14.92 6.73
C ALA A 163 10.60 13.58 7.47
N PHE A 164 9.53 13.36 8.22
CA PHE A 164 9.16 12.09 8.83
C PHE A 164 7.76 11.67 8.34
N LEU A 165 7.69 10.67 7.47
CA LEU A 165 6.42 10.11 7.02
C LEU A 165 6.07 8.88 7.88
N VAL A 166 4.88 8.90 8.47
CA VAL A 166 4.34 7.82 9.31
C VAL A 166 3.06 7.29 8.67
N ALA A 167 3.03 5.98 8.42
CA ALA A 167 1.79 5.33 8.01
C ALA A 167 0.72 5.47 9.08
N SER A 168 -0.51 5.64 8.63
CA SER A 168 -1.74 5.69 9.43
C SER A 168 -2.84 4.95 8.66
N ALA A 169 -4.10 5.10 9.00
CA ALA A 169 -5.19 4.39 8.33
C ALA A 169 -6.50 5.19 8.32
N ILE A 170 -7.33 4.96 7.30
CA ILE A 170 -8.69 5.51 7.22
C ILE A 170 -9.61 5.00 8.35
N GLY A 171 -9.16 4.03 9.14
CA GLY A 171 -9.82 3.62 10.39
C GLY A 171 -10.06 4.77 11.37
N PHE A 172 -9.33 5.88 11.24
CA PHE A 172 -9.58 7.14 11.95
C PHE A 172 -11.04 7.59 11.91
N TYR A 173 -11.69 7.40 10.78
CA TYR A 173 -13.04 7.92 10.55
C TYR A 173 -14.15 7.03 11.12
N GLY A 174 -13.87 5.77 11.49
CA GLY A 174 -14.89 4.82 11.92
C GLY A 174 -15.97 4.56 10.86
N ASN A 175 -17.11 4.00 11.28
CA ASN A 175 -18.23 3.74 10.38
C ASN A 175 -19.20 4.95 10.38
N ARG A 176 -19.23 5.72 9.32
CA ARG A 176 -20.03 6.95 9.14
C ARG A 176 -21.07 6.80 8.03
N GLY A 177 -21.42 5.56 7.64
CA GLY A 177 -22.45 5.29 6.62
C GLY A 177 -22.10 5.89 5.26
N ASP A 178 -22.93 6.82 4.76
CA ASP A 178 -22.81 7.44 3.44
C ASP A 178 -22.10 8.81 3.46
N GLU A 179 -21.69 9.26 4.64
CA GLU A 179 -21.00 10.54 4.79
C GLU A 179 -19.70 10.53 3.97
N VAL A 180 -19.45 11.63 3.26
CA VAL A 180 -18.20 11.87 2.55
C VAL A 180 -17.17 12.38 3.56
N LEU A 181 -16.07 11.67 3.67
CA LEU A 181 -15.01 11.92 4.66
C LEU A 181 -13.74 12.43 3.97
N THR A 182 -13.23 13.52 4.48
CA THR A 182 -11.97 14.15 4.03
C THR A 182 -11.02 14.25 5.22
N GLU A 183 -9.82 14.75 4.99
CA GLU A 183 -8.83 14.97 6.05
C GLU A 183 -9.31 15.92 7.15
N ASP A 184 -10.27 16.78 6.84
CA ASP A 184 -10.87 17.76 7.78
C ASP A 184 -12.07 17.19 8.55
N SER A 185 -12.51 15.97 8.22
CA SER A 185 -13.61 15.31 8.92
C SER A 185 -13.20 14.87 10.32
N ALA A 186 -14.13 14.98 11.26
CA ALA A 186 -13.92 14.54 12.64
C ALA A 186 -13.66 13.04 12.71
N GLN A 187 -12.98 12.61 13.78
CA GLN A 187 -12.76 11.20 14.11
C GLN A 187 -14.08 10.47 14.32
N GLY A 188 -14.06 9.16 14.07
CA GLY A 188 -15.16 8.26 14.37
C GLY A 188 -15.05 7.67 15.77
N GLU A 189 -15.52 6.43 15.93
CA GLU A 189 -15.53 5.69 17.18
C GLU A 189 -15.01 4.26 16.97
N GLY A 190 -14.47 3.66 18.04
CA GLY A 190 -14.11 2.26 18.13
C GLY A 190 -12.60 2.00 18.10
N PHE A 191 -12.25 0.74 18.31
CA PHE A 191 -10.86 0.31 18.53
C PHE A 191 -9.88 0.78 17.46
N LEU A 192 -10.25 0.74 16.18
CA LEU A 192 -9.35 1.20 15.11
C LEU A 192 -9.19 2.72 15.13
N THR A 193 -10.27 3.45 15.41
CA THR A 193 -10.22 4.91 15.53
C THR A 193 -9.29 5.33 16.66
N ASP A 194 -9.49 4.76 17.86
CA ASP A 194 -8.65 5.06 19.03
C ASP A 194 -7.18 4.73 18.75
N THR A 195 -6.93 3.56 18.14
CA THR A 195 -5.58 3.14 17.74
C THR A 195 -4.92 4.13 16.77
N VAL A 196 -5.67 4.66 15.80
CA VAL A 196 -5.12 5.59 14.80
C VAL A 196 -4.86 6.96 15.40
N ILE A 197 -5.76 7.46 16.26
CA ILE A 197 -5.57 8.75 16.96
C ILE A 197 -4.28 8.72 17.79
N GLU A 198 -4.11 7.67 18.60
CA GLU A 198 -2.89 7.48 19.37
C GLU A 198 -1.66 7.38 18.46
N TRP A 199 -1.76 6.59 17.38
CA TRP A 199 -0.65 6.40 16.45
C TRP A 199 -0.16 7.70 15.81
N GLU A 200 -1.09 8.55 15.35
CA GLU A 200 -0.76 9.86 14.76
C GLU A 200 -0.14 10.81 15.80
N SER A 201 -0.48 10.67 17.09
CA SER A 201 0.08 11.48 18.19
C SER A 201 1.52 11.08 18.56
N TYR A 202 1.94 9.85 18.30
CA TYR A 202 3.29 9.37 18.65
C TYR A 202 4.42 10.04 17.84
N ALA A 203 4.11 10.79 16.81
CA ALA A 203 5.07 11.58 16.04
C ALA A 203 5.22 13.03 16.54
N GLU A 204 4.64 13.37 17.71
CA GLU A 204 4.60 14.76 18.19
C GLU A 204 5.99 15.31 18.51
N SER A 205 6.89 14.53 19.12
CA SER A 205 8.27 14.98 19.43
C SER A 205 9.03 15.38 18.15
N ALA A 206 8.80 14.69 17.02
CA ALA A 206 9.38 15.09 15.74
C ALA A 206 8.79 16.41 15.24
N ARG A 207 7.49 16.63 15.42
CA ARG A 207 6.79 17.86 15.03
C ARG A 207 7.27 19.05 15.85
N GLU A 208 7.37 18.90 17.17
CA GLU A 208 7.89 19.91 18.10
C GLU A 208 9.37 20.25 17.81
N ALA A 209 10.14 19.30 17.31
CA ALA A 209 11.53 19.51 16.90
C ALA A 209 11.69 20.22 15.55
N GLY A 210 10.58 20.60 14.89
CA GLY A 210 10.55 21.30 13.60
C GLY A 210 10.76 20.39 12.39
N ILE A 211 10.60 19.08 12.54
CA ILE A 211 10.62 18.12 11.42
C ILE A 211 9.23 18.10 10.77
N ARG A 212 9.17 18.20 9.46
CA ARG A 212 7.93 18.09 8.70
C ARG A 212 7.33 16.67 8.81
N VAL A 213 6.25 16.53 9.57
CA VAL A 213 5.59 15.24 9.81
C VAL A 213 4.43 15.04 8.85
N ILE A 214 4.38 13.89 8.19
CA ILE A 214 3.34 13.49 7.24
C ILE A 214 2.70 12.21 7.74
N ASN A 215 1.41 12.23 8.04
CA ASN A 215 0.64 11.04 8.41
C ASN A 215 -0.20 10.58 7.20
N THR A 216 0.02 9.35 6.73
CA THR A 216 -0.73 8.80 5.60
C THR A 216 -1.84 7.89 6.07
N ARG A 217 -3.11 8.34 6.01
CA ARG A 217 -4.29 7.52 6.28
C ARG A 217 -4.59 6.63 5.09
N ASN A 218 -3.96 5.46 5.10
CA ASN A 218 -4.04 4.53 3.97
C ASN A 218 -5.42 3.87 3.90
N GLY A 219 -5.98 3.83 2.69
CA GLY A 219 -7.15 3.03 2.35
C GLY A 219 -6.81 1.54 2.13
N ILE A 220 -7.69 0.85 1.42
CA ILE A 220 -7.47 -0.56 1.07
C ILE A 220 -6.50 -0.62 -0.11
N VAL A 221 -5.23 -0.93 0.16
CA VAL A 221 -4.20 -1.04 -0.87
C VAL A 221 -4.42 -2.31 -1.70
N LEU A 222 -4.63 -2.13 -3.01
CA LEU A 222 -4.91 -3.22 -3.95
C LEU A 222 -3.61 -3.78 -4.54
N SER A 223 -3.31 -5.03 -4.19
CA SER A 223 -2.19 -5.79 -4.73
C SER A 223 -2.49 -7.28 -4.80
N ALA A 224 -2.08 -7.92 -5.88
CA ALA A 224 -2.15 -9.39 -6.00
C ALA A 224 -1.10 -10.11 -5.14
N ALA A 225 -0.06 -9.41 -4.68
CA ALA A 225 1.06 -9.97 -3.91
C ALA A 225 0.80 -9.98 -2.39
N GLY A 226 -0.30 -9.37 -1.91
CA GLY A 226 -0.61 -9.32 -0.49
C GLY A 226 -1.83 -8.48 -0.17
N GLY A 227 -2.17 -8.41 1.13
CA GLY A 227 -3.28 -7.61 1.64
C GLY A 227 -4.67 -8.18 1.35
N ALA A 228 -5.66 -7.28 1.30
CA ALA A 228 -7.07 -7.69 1.15
C ALA A 228 -7.37 -8.33 -0.21
N LEU A 229 -6.82 -7.80 -1.30
CA LEU A 229 -7.08 -8.31 -2.65
C LEU A 229 -6.55 -9.75 -2.80
N GLU A 230 -5.32 -10.01 -2.36
CA GLU A 230 -4.71 -11.35 -2.43
C GLU A 230 -5.61 -12.41 -1.77
N ARG A 231 -6.13 -12.12 -0.57
CA ARG A 231 -7.03 -13.02 0.18
C ARG A 231 -8.36 -13.26 -0.53
N MET A 232 -8.84 -12.30 -1.31
CA MET A 232 -10.06 -12.44 -2.10
C MET A 232 -9.85 -13.29 -3.37
N LEU A 233 -8.63 -13.34 -3.92
CA LEU A 233 -8.39 -13.96 -5.23
C LEU A 233 -8.79 -15.43 -5.29
N LEU A 234 -8.45 -16.24 -4.28
CA LEU A 234 -8.74 -17.68 -4.31
C LEU A 234 -10.25 -17.96 -4.32
N PRO A 235 -11.08 -17.42 -3.40
CA PRO A 235 -12.53 -17.60 -3.45
C PRO A 235 -13.14 -17.15 -4.78
N TRP A 236 -12.72 -16.00 -5.32
CA TRP A 236 -13.23 -15.48 -6.59
C TRP A 236 -12.83 -16.35 -7.79
N LYS A 237 -11.58 -16.83 -7.85
CA LYS A 237 -11.12 -17.75 -8.90
C LYS A 237 -11.89 -19.07 -8.92
N LEU A 238 -12.34 -19.53 -7.75
CA LEU A 238 -13.17 -20.73 -7.59
C LEU A 238 -14.67 -20.48 -7.84
N GLY A 239 -15.07 -19.25 -8.16
CA GLY A 239 -16.48 -18.90 -8.42
C GLY A 239 -17.32 -18.64 -7.17
N GLY A 240 -16.71 -18.65 -5.97
CA GLY A 240 -17.36 -18.35 -4.69
C GLY A 240 -17.39 -16.86 -4.33
N GLY A 241 -17.04 -15.98 -5.27
CA GLY A 241 -17.05 -14.54 -5.05
C GLY A 241 -18.45 -13.94 -5.02
N GLY A 242 -18.60 -12.85 -4.26
CA GLY A 242 -19.87 -12.13 -4.21
C GLY A 242 -19.94 -11.03 -3.16
N PRO A 243 -21.12 -10.41 -3.00
CA PRO A 243 -21.31 -9.35 -2.02
C PRO A 243 -21.16 -9.84 -0.59
N LEU A 244 -20.31 -9.18 0.21
CA LEU A 244 -20.14 -9.43 1.64
C LEU A 244 -21.19 -8.64 2.43
N ALA A 245 -21.89 -9.26 3.36
CA ALA A 245 -22.85 -8.60 4.26
C ALA A 245 -23.83 -7.66 3.54
N GLY A 246 -24.32 -8.08 2.36
CA GLY A 246 -25.19 -7.26 1.52
C GLY A 246 -24.49 -6.24 0.63
N GLY A 247 -23.18 -6.03 0.79
CA GLY A 247 -22.35 -5.22 -0.10
C GLY A 247 -22.64 -3.73 -0.11
N LYS A 248 -23.28 -3.20 0.94
CA LYS A 248 -23.64 -1.77 1.05
C LYS A 248 -22.50 -0.90 1.58
N GLN A 249 -21.56 -1.48 2.30
CA GLN A 249 -20.41 -0.76 2.88
C GLN A 249 -19.51 -0.18 1.79
N TRP A 250 -18.93 0.96 2.10
CA TRP A 250 -17.95 1.63 1.24
C TRP A 250 -16.59 0.97 1.32
N MET A 251 -15.89 0.96 0.21
CA MET A 251 -14.49 0.56 0.09
C MET A 251 -13.71 1.72 -0.50
N SER A 252 -12.94 2.40 0.33
CA SER A 252 -11.98 3.41 -0.10
C SER A 252 -10.66 2.70 -0.35
N TRP A 253 -10.36 2.52 -1.60
CA TRP A 253 -9.23 1.75 -2.11
C TRP A 253 -8.17 2.65 -2.73
N ILE A 254 -6.96 2.13 -2.89
CA ILE A 254 -5.89 2.73 -3.69
C ILE A 254 -5.10 1.62 -4.36
N SER A 255 -4.56 1.84 -5.57
CA SER A 255 -3.62 0.89 -6.18
C SER A 255 -2.27 0.95 -5.44
N LEU A 256 -1.53 -0.18 -5.43
CA LEU A 256 -0.20 -0.18 -4.83
C LEU A 256 0.76 0.80 -5.52
N ASP A 257 0.63 0.99 -6.83
CA ASP A 257 1.46 1.93 -7.57
C ASP A 257 1.10 3.38 -7.18
N ASP A 258 -0.19 3.75 -7.10
CA ASP A 258 -0.60 5.06 -6.60
C ASP A 258 -0.18 5.30 -5.14
N GLU A 259 -0.24 4.29 -4.29
CA GLU A 259 0.23 4.37 -2.91
C GLU A 259 1.72 4.77 -2.86
N ILE A 260 2.56 4.10 -3.67
CA ILE A 260 4.01 4.37 -3.74
C ILE A 260 4.30 5.75 -4.33
N TYR A 261 3.61 6.11 -5.41
CA TYR A 261 3.80 7.40 -6.06
C TYR A 261 3.29 8.55 -5.21
N ALA A 262 2.20 8.35 -4.46
CA ALA A 262 1.71 9.34 -3.51
C ALA A 262 2.70 9.55 -2.34
N ILE A 263 3.25 8.47 -1.78
CA ILE A 263 4.31 8.57 -0.75
C ILE A 263 5.51 9.36 -1.31
N HIS A 264 5.96 9.03 -2.53
CA HIS A 264 7.06 9.75 -3.17
C HIS A 264 6.73 11.24 -3.38
N HIS A 265 5.53 11.54 -3.88
CA HIS A 265 5.06 12.91 -4.06
C HIS A 265 5.09 13.69 -2.73
N LEU A 266 4.58 13.11 -1.65
CA LEU A 266 4.50 13.74 -0.34
C LEU A 266 5.88 14.01 0.29
N ILE A 267 6.83 13.08 0.15
CA ILE A 267 8.17 13.27 0.71
C ILE A 267 9.01 14.25 -0.09
N MET A 268 8.82 14.30 -1.42
CA MET A 268 9.59 15.17 -2.30
C MET A 268 9.01 16.58 -2.40
N ASN A 269 7.73 16.77 -2.17
CA ASN A 269 7.08 18.09 -2.16
C ASN A 269 7.19 18.71 -0.76
N GLY A 270 8.02 19.74 -0.62
CA GLY A 270 8.29 20.42 0.65
C GLY A 270 7.07 21.11 1.30
N GLU A 271 6.02 21.38 0.52
CA GLU A 271 4.78 22.00 1.00
C GLU A 271 3.81 20.99 1.66
N CYS A 272 4.06 19.69 1.48
CA CYS A 272 3.19 18.64 2.01
C CYS A 272 3.51 18.35 3.48
N GLU A 273 2.60 18.68 4.39
CA GLU A 273 2.70 18.44 5.83
C GLU A 273 1.35 18.06 6.42
N GLY A 274 1.37 17.34 7.54
CA GLY A 274 0.15 16.94 8.28
C GLY A 274 -0.46 15.65 7.73
N VAL A 275 -1.79 15.57 7.66
CA VAL A 275 -2.52 14.34 7.36
C VAL A 275 -2.95 14.30 5.90
N TYR A 276 -2.78 13.14 5.26
CA TYR A 276 -3.22 12.85 3.88
C TYR A 276 -3.95 11.52 3.81
N ASN A 277 -5.13 11.49 3.18
CA ASN A 277 -5.81 10.26 2.84
C ASN A 277 -5.19 9.66 1.57
N LEU A 278 -4.59 8.48 1.69
CA LEU A 278 -4.13 7.71 0.54
C LEU A 278 -5.24 6.76 0.09
N THR A 279 -6.18 7.31 -0.68
CA THR A 279 -7.28 6.59 -1.31
C THR A 279 -7.44 7.07 -2.74
N ALA A 280 -7.99 6.23 -3.62
CA ALA A 280 -8.38 6.67 -4.95
C ALA A 280 -9.57 7.66 -4.87
N PRO A 281 -9.73 8.55 -5.87
CA PRO A 281 -10.78 9.58 -5.84
C PRO A 281 -12.20 9.03 -5.92
N GLU A 282 -12.37 7.76 -6.34
CA GLU A 282 -13.67 7.11 -6.50
C GLU A 282 -13.82 5.91 -5.57
N PRO A 283 -14.22 6.11 -4.30
CA PRO A 283 -14.59 5.00 -3.42
C PRO A 283 -15.83 4.30 -3.97
N VAL A 284 -15.90 2.98 -3.81
CA VAL A 284 -17.00 2.16 -4.34
C VAL A 284 -17.72 1.39 -3.25
N ARG A 285 -18.97 0.98 -3.50
CA ARG A 285 -19.67 0.01 -2.66
C ARG A 285 -19.05 -1.37 -2.82
N GLN A 286 -19.02 -2.16 -1.75
CA GLN A 286 -18.45 -3.51 -1.77
C GLN A 286 -19.09 -4.42 -2.83
N LYS A 287 -20.42 -4.30 -3.07
CA LYS A 287 -21.10 -5.03 -4.17
C LYS A 287 -20.54 -4.64 -5.55
N VAL A 288 -20.18 -3.38 -5.75
CA VAL A 288 -19.57 -2.91 -7.01
C VAL A 288 -18.17 -3.48 -7.14
N PHE A 289 -17.40 -3.43 -6.05
CA PHE A 289 -16.07 -4.05 -5.98
C PHE A 289 -16.12 -5.54 -6.35
N SER A 290 -17.01 -6.32 -5.71
CA SER A 290 -17.19 -7.74 -5.97
C SER A 290 -17.53 -8.03 -7.42
N LYS A 291 -18.47 -7.28 -8.01
CA LYS A 291 -18.89 -7.44 -9.41
C LYS A 291 -17.74 -7.11 -10.37
N THR A 292 -17.00 -6.04 -10.10
CA THR A 292 -15.86 -5.61 -10.94
C THR A 292 -14.73 -6.63 -10.87
N LEU A 293 -14.37 -7.11 -9.67
CA LEU A 293 -13.37 -8.16 -9.50
C LEU A 293 -13.76 -9.44 -10.25
N GLY A 294 -15.03 -9.87 -10.14
CA GLY A 294 -15.56 -11.03 -10.89
C GLY A 294 -15.42 -10.83 -12.40
N ARG A 295 -15.76 -9.64 -12.91
CA ARG A 295 -15.61 -9.28 -14.34
C ARG A 295 -14.15 -9.37 -14.80
N VAL A 296 -13.22 -8.79 -14.04
CA VAL A 296 -11.79 -8.79 -14.35
C VAL A 296 -11.23 -10.22 -14.35
N LEU A 297 -11.62 -11.04 -13.38
CA LEU A 297 -11.23 -12.45 -13.30
C LEU A 297 -11.98 -13.37 -14.28
N ARG A 298 -13.02 -12.87 -14.96
CA ARG A 298 -13.94 -13.66 -15.79
C ARG A 298 -14.58 -14.81 -15.00
N ARG A 299 -15.02 -14.50 -13.79
CA ARG A 299 -15.68 -15.45 -12.87
C ARG A 299 -16.99 -14.87 -12.36
N PRO A 300 -18.00 -15.70 -12.08
CA PRO A 300 -19.22 -15.24 -11.44
C PRO A 300 -18.92 -14.64 -10.06
N ALA A 301 -19.65 -13.59 -9.69
CA ALA A 301 -19.51 -12.90 -8.41
C ALA A 301 -20.88 -12.52 -7.82
N PHE A 302 -21.78 -13.51 -7.78
CA PHE A 302 -23.16 -13.32 -7.32
C PHE A 302 -23.49 -14.04 -6.00
N ALA A 303 -22.58 -14.90 -5.49
CA ALA A 303 -22.83 -15.66 -4.27
C ALA A 303 -22.80 -14.72 -3.04
N PRO A 304 -23.96 -14.43 -2.40
CA PRO A 304 -23.97 -13.55 -1.24
C PRO A 304 -23.32 -14.23 -0.04
N ILE A 305 -22.43 -13.53 0.64
CA ILE A 305 -21.79 -14.01 1.85
C ILE A 305 -22.41 -13.27 3.06
N PRO A 306 -23.23 -13.96 3.88
CA PRO A 306 -23.93 -13.32 4.99
C PRO A 306 -22.98 -12.75 6.04
N GLY A 307 -23.30 -11.56 6.60
CA GLY A 307 -22.46 -10.92 7.59
C GLY A 307 -22.27 -11.72 8.89
N PHE A 308 -23.29 -12.54 9.26
CA PHE A 308 -23.15 -13.39 10.45
C PHE A 308 -22.06 -14.46 10.28
N SER A 309 -21.92 -15.04 9.07
CA SER A 309 -20.86 -16.02 8.81
C SER A 309 -19.47 -15.38 8.89
N MET A 310 -19.33 -14.11 8.49
CA MET A 310 -18.09 -13.36 8.68
C MET A 310 -17.76 -13.17 10.17
N LYS A 311 -18.76 -12.83 11.00
CA LYS A 311 -18.57 -12.71 12.44
C LYS A 311 -18.17 -14.04 13.09
N ILE A 312 -18.73 -15.16 12.65
CA ILE A 312 -18.35 -16.49 13.13
C ILE A 312 -16.90 -16.83 12.73
N LEU A 313 -16.52 -16.56 11.48
CA LEU A 313 -15.17 -16.89 10.96
C LEU A 313 -14.08 -15.99 11.52
N PHE A 314 -14.33 -14.68 11.58
CA PHE A 314 -13.32 -13.68 11.88
C PHE A 314 -13.47 -12.99 13.24
N GLY A 315 -14.59 -13.23 13.94
CA GLY A 315 -14.85 -12.64 15.27
C GLY A 315 -15.05 -11.12 15.17
N GLU A 316 -14.54 -10.39 16.15
CA GLU A 316 -14.69 -8.93 16.27
C GLU A 316 -14.14 -8.16 15.08
N LEU A 317 -13.01 -8.61 14.47
CA LEU A 317 -12.41 -7.93 13.32
C LEU A 317 -13.32 -7.86 12.10
N ALA A 318 -14.33 -8.75 12.01
CA ALA A 318 -15.26 -8.77 10.89
C ALA A 318 -16.07 -7.47 10.78
N GLY A 319 -16.45 -6.84 11.88
CA GLY A 319 -17.13 -5.54 11.90
C GLY A 319 -16.32 -4.50 11.14
N PRO A 320 -15.24 -3.99 11.72
CA PRO A 320 -14.47 -2.87 11.18
C PRO A 320 -13.79 -3.14 9.83
N LEU A 321 -13.39 -4.40 9.53
CA LEU A 321 -12.62 -4.70 8.33
C LEU A 321 -13.44 -5.23 7.15
N LEU A 322 -14.63 -5.80 7.37
CA LEU A 322 -15.37 -6.50 6.31
C LEU A 322 -16.83 -6.02 6.16
N ILE A 323 -17.46 -5.60 7.25
CA ILE A 323 -18.90 -5.29 7.28
C ILE A 323 -19.15 -3.78 7.27
N GLU A 324 -18.29 -3.04 7.93
CA GLU A 324 -18.28 -1.58 7.98
C GLU A 324 -17.44 -1.00 6.85
N GLY A 325 -17.54 0.30 6.65
CA GLY A 325 -16.76 0.97 5.62
C GLY A 325 -16.87 2.47 5.70
N GLN A 326 -15.91 3.16 5.10
CA GLN A 326 -15.82 4.61 5.07
C GLN A 326 -15.79 5.08 3.62
N ARG A 327 -16.48 6.19 3.34
CA ARG A 327 -16.45 6.89 2.05
C ARG A 327 -15.43 8.01 2.09
N VAL A 328 -14.15 7.67 1.97
CA VAL A 328 -13.03 8.61 2.14
C VAL A 328 -12.56 9.14 0.79
N LEU A 329 -12.34 10.44 0.72
CA LEU A 329 -11.77 11.13 -0.43
C LEU A 329 -10.37 11.69 -0.11
N PRO A 330 -9.44 11.68 -1.09
CA PRO A 330 -8.07 12.17 -0.93
C PRO A 330 -7.97 13.67 -1.21
N SER A 331 -8.71 14.49 -0.46
CA SER A 331 -8.88 15.92 -0.80
C SER A 331 -7.58 16.69 -0.78
N ARG A 332 -6.73 16.51 0.24
CA ARG A 332 -5.45 17.21 0.34
C ARG A 332 -4.43 16.68 -0.67
N LEU A 333 -4.46 15.37 -0.98
CA LEU A 333 -3.60 14.81 -2.01
C LEU A 333 -3.93 15.36 -3.40
N GLN A 334 -5.22 15.54 -3.71
CA GLN A 334 -5.65 16.21 -4.94
C GLN A 334 -5.26 17.69 -4.96
N GLN A 335 -5.41 18.40 -3.85
CA GLN A 335 -5.01 19.80 -3.72
C GLN A 335 -3.49 20.01 -3.86
N SER A 336 -2.68 19.00 -3.50
CA SER A 336 -1.23 19.03 -3.72
C SER A 336 -0.80 18.77 -5.16
N ASN A 337 -1.75 18.71 -6.10
CA ASN A 337 -1.54 18.41 -7.53
C ASN A 337 -1.01 17.00 -7.80
N TYR A 338 -1.32 16.03 -6.94
CA TYR A 338 -1.03 14.62 -7.23
C TYR A 338 -1.95 14.10 -8.34
N GLU A 339 -1.35 13.47 -9.35
CA GLU A 339 -2.07 12.87 -10.47
C GLU A 339 -2.17 11.35 -10.28
N PHE A 340 -3.39 10.85 -10.04
CA PHE A 340 -3.65 9.42 -9.89
C PHE A 340 -3.43 8.66 -11.20
N LEU A 341 -2.68 7.56 -11.12
CA LEU A 341 -2.54 6.60 -12.21
C LEU A 341 -3.87 5.86 -12.47
N HIS A 342 -4.55 5.45 -11.37
CA HIS A 342 -5.81 4.72 -11.43
C HIS A 342 -6.91 5.50 -10.71
N LYS A 343 -7.79 6.12 -11.48
CA LYS A 343 -8.95 6.85 -10.93
C LYS A 343 -10.16 5.93 -10.73
N ASP A 344 -10.30 4.88 -11.53
CA ASP A 344 -11.38 3.90 -11.47
C ASP A 344 -10.91 2.50 -11.04
N LEU A 345 -11.80 1.78 -10.37
CA LEU A 345 -11.49 0.48 -9.77
C LEU A 345 -11.12 -0.59 -10.82
N GLU A 346 -11.75 -0.58 -12.00
CA GLU A 346 -11.53 -1.64 -12.99
C GLU A 346 -10.11 -1.56 -13.57
N SER A 347 -9.63 -0.36 -13.87
CA SER A 347 -8.26 -0.14 -14.34
C SER A 347 -7.23 -0.58 -13.30
N ALA A 348 -7.43 -0.23 -12.01
CA ALA A 348 -6.57 -0.64 -10.91
C ALA A 348 -6.52 -2.17 -10.73
N LEU A 349 -7.67 -2.83 -10.79
CA LEU A 349 -7.74 -4.30 -10.67
C LEU A 349 -7.10 -4.99 -11.88
N ARG A 350 -7.30 -4.49 -13.08
CA ARG A 350 -6.69 -5.06 -14.29
C ARG A 350 -5.18 -4.96 -14.25
N ASP A 351 -4.66 -3.83 -13.82
CA ASP A 351 -3.22 -3.61 -13.68
C ASP A 351 -2.63 -4.51 -12.59
N SER A 352 -3.20 -4.50 -11.37
CA SER A 352 -2.78 -5.33 -10.25
C SER A 352 -2.79 -6.85 -10.54
N LEU A 353 -3.67 -7.29 -11.46
CA LEU A 353 -3.83 -8.71 -11.84
C LEU A 353 -3.15 -9.06 -13.17
N GLY A 354 -2.45 -8.12 -13.80
CA GLY A 354 -1.77 -8.33 -15.08
C GLY A 354 -2.73 -8.66 -16.22
N THR A 355 -3.98 -8.16 -16.15
CA THR A 355 -5.03 -8.41 -17.15
C THR A 355 -5.33 -7.19 -18.02
N VAL A 356 -4.39 -6.26 -18.12
CA VAL A 356 -4.52 -5.03 -18.90
C VAL A 356 -4.78 -5.35 -20.38
N SER A 357 -5.89 -4.85 -20.93
CA SER A 357 -6.15 -4.89 -22.36
C SER A 357 -5.50 -3.67 -23.01
N TYR A 358 -4.53 -3.91 -23.89
CA TYR A 358 -3.70 -2.87 -24.53
C TYR A 358 -4.44 -1.96 -25.52
N THR A 359 -5.73 -2.15 -25.74
CA THR A 359 -6.54 -1.36 -26.66
C THR A 359 -6.75 0.10 -26.22
N HIS A 360 -6.66 0.39 -24.91
CA HIS A 360 -6.87 1.75 -24.40
C HIS A 360 -5.62 2.65 -24.41
N LEU A 361 -4.41 2.10 -24.51
CA LEU A 361 -3.18 2.89 -24.53
C LEU A 361 -2.93 3.61 -25.86
N ARG A 362 -3.43 3.09 -26.98
CA ARG A 362 -3.35 3.77 -28.28
C ARG A 362 -4.24 5.01 -28.40
N ALA A 363 -5.30 5.12 -27.61
CA ALA A 363 -6.22 6.25 -27.67
C ALA A 363 -5.63 7.54 -27.03
N HIS A 364 -4.66 7.41 -26.12
CA HIS A 364 -3.98 8.57 -25.53
C HIS A 364 -2.78 9.06 -26.31
N GLU A 365 -2.15 8.22 -27.14
CA GLU A 365 -1.01 8.63 -27.99
C GLU A 365 -1.46 9.37 -29.24
N THR A 366 -2.70 9.17 -29.72
CA THR A 366 -3.21 9.82 -30.95
C THR A 366 -3.85 11.19 -30.71
N SER A 367 -3.95 11.66 -29.45
CA SER A 367 -4.52 13.00 -29.13
C SER A 367 -3.47 14.08 -28.92
N GLN A 368 -2.20 13.83 -29.21
CA GLN A 368 -1.10 14.80 -29.06
C GLN A 368 -0.33 15.05 -30.40
N HIS A 369 -1.03 14.97 -31.53
CA HIS A 369 -0.48 15.46 -32.79
C HIS A 369 -1.42 16.49 -33.39
#